data_2b533e1509c6c45c5a382f570059c23f
#
_entry.id   2b533e1509c6c45c5a382f570059c23f
#
_cell.length_a   1.000
_cell.length_b   1.000
_cell.length_c   1.000
_cell.angle_alpha   90.00
_cell.angle_beta   90.00
_cell.angle_gamma   90.00
#
_symmetry.space_group_name_H-M   'P 1'
#
loop_
_entity.id
_entity.type
_entity.pdbx_description
1 polymer ?
#
loop_
_entity_poly.entity_id
_entity_poly.type
_entity_poly.pdbx_seq_one_letter_code
_entity_poly.pdbx_strand_id
1 'polypeptide(L)'
;APARPSPKTWRAWSSRDPEIIRPIDNPYSKPAVSRSSRATWPPDGCVVKQSAVAAEMMQHEGPARVFDSEEDAIQAIYAGKIVAGDVVVIRYEGPKGGPGMREMLNPTSAIAGMGLDKDVALITDGRFSGATRGASIGHVCP
;
A
#
# COMPACT_ATOMS: atom_id res chain seq x y z
N ALA A 1 10.45 -20.80 -22.88
CA ALA A 1 10.74 -19.93 -21.73
C ALA A 1 12.23 -20.04 -21.42
N PRO A 2 12.96 -18.93 -21.17
CA PRO A 2 14.36 -19.01 -20.77
C PRO A 2 14.48 -19.79 -19.45
N ALA A 3 15.46 -20.70 -19.40
CA ALA A 3 15.72 -21.49 -18.21
C ALA A 3 16.00 -20.57 -17.01
N ARG A 4 15.42 -20.87 -15.85
CA ARG A 4 15.75 -20.16 -14.60
C ARG A 4 17.25 -20.31 -14.33
N PRO A 5 17.99 -19.23 -14.08
CA PRO A 5 19.38 -19.31 -13.71
C PRO A 5 19.56 -20.17 -12.45
N SER A 6 20.61 -21.02 -12.45
CA SER A 6 20.88 -21.87 -11.30
C SER A 6 21.26 -21.05 -10.06
N PRO A 7 21.07 -21.57 -8.82
CA PRO A 7 21.45 -20.87 -7.59
C PRO A 7 22.93 -20.44 -7.54
N LYS A 8 23.80 -21.09 -8.29
CA LYS A 8 25.23 -20.75 -8.41
C LYS A 8 25.46 -19.44 -9.18
N THR A 9 24.59 -19.10 -10.13
CA THR A 9 24.68 -17.88 -10.94
C THR A 9 24.40 -16.62 -10.11
N TRP A 10 23.51 -16.71 -9.10
CA TRP A 10 23.19 -15.59 -8.23
C TRP A 10 24.32 -15.24 -7.25
N ARG A 11 25.12 -16.23 -6.83
CA ARG A 11 26.24 -16.00 -5.89
C ARG A 11 27.44 -15.31 -6.53
N ALA A 12 27.55 -15.37 -7.86
CA ALA A 12 28.63 -14.73 -8.62
C ALA A 12 28.24 -13.33 -9.14
N TRP A 13 26.99 -12.89 -8.89
CA TRP A 13 26.55 -11.59 -9.35
C TRP A 13 27.06 -10.48 -8.44
N SER A 14 27.74 -9.49 -9.03
CA SER A 14 28.12 -8.26 -8.34
C SER A 14 27.54 -7.05 -9.08
N SER A 15 27.11 -6.05 -8.34
CA SER A 15 26.70 -4.80 -8.93
C SER A 15 27.87 -4.08 -9.55
N ARG A 16 27.71 -3.57 -10.78
CA ARG A 16 28.70 -2.69 -11.42
C ARG A 16 28.71 -1.30 -10.80
N ASP A 17 27.60 -0.90 -10.23
CA ASP A 17 27.44 0.37 -9.52
C ASP A 17 26.75 0.11 -8.18
N PRO A 18 27.53 0.06 -7.08
CA PRO A 18 26.98 -0.21 -5.76
C PRO A 18 26.17 0.96 -5.19
N GLU A 19 26.21 2.13 -5.82
CA GLU A 19 25.34 3.25 -5.41
C GLU A 19 23.93 3.13 -6.01
N ILE A 20 23.82 2.50 -7.18
CA ILE A 20 22.50 2.24 -7.81
C ILE A 20 21.88 0.97 -7.27
N ILE A 21 22.67 -0.13 -7.22
CA ILE A 21 22.20 -1.42 -6.70
C ILE A 21 23.10 -1.82 -5.55
N ARG A 22 22.65 -1.56 -4.35
CA ARG A 22 23.40 -1.84 -3.12
C ARG A 22 23.44 -3.35 -2.82
N PRO A 23 24.56 -3.83 -2.27
CA PRO A 23 24.65 -5.20 -1.78
C PRO A 23 23.72 -5.43 -0.57
N ILE A 24 23.43 -6.71 -0.31
CA ILE A 24 22.47 -7.12 0.76
C ILE A 24 22.94 -6.70 2.15
N ASP A 25 24.23 -6.65 2.38
CA ASP A 25 24.84 -6.23 3.65
C ASP A 25 24.86 -4.71 3.86
N ASN A 26 24.61 -3.93 2.79
CA ASN A 26 24.51 -2.47 2.85
C ASN A 26 23.30 -1.94 2.06
N PRO A 27 22.05 -2.29 2.42
CA PRO A 27 20.86 -1.86 1.70
C PRO A 27 20.55 -0.38 1.96
N TYR A 28 19.78 0.26 1.05
CA TYR A 28 19.24 1.61 1.27
C TYR A 28 18.33 1.69 2.50
N SER A 29 17.61 0.61 2.79
CA SER A 29 16.72 0.50 3.94
C SER A 29 16.78 -0.91 4.51
N LYS A 30 16.95 -1.03 5.82
CA LYS A 30 16.92 -2.32 6.51
C LYS A 30 15.55 -3.00 6.47
N PRO A 31 14.42 -2.28 6.72
CA PRO A 31 13.10 -2.86 6.49
C PRO A 31 12.78 -2.92 4.99
N ALA A 32 12.01 -3.92 4.58
CA ALA A 32 11.54 -4.03 3.22
C ALA A 32 10.69 -2.81 2.82
N VAL A 33 10.80 -2.38 1.56
CA VAL A 33 10.00 -1.27 1.02
C VAL A 33 8.51 -1.59 1.06
N SER A 34 8.15 -2.84 0.83
CA SER A 34 6.78 -3.36 0.95
C SER A 34 6.76 -4.54 1.91
N ARG A 35 5.74 -4.60 2.73
CA ARG A 35 5.55 -5.67 3.71
C ARG A 35 4.21 -6.35 3.47
N SER A 36 4.24 -7.67 3.35
CA SER A 36 3.06 -8.50 3.53
C SER A 36 2.88 -8.77 5.00
N SER A 37 1.68 -8.56 5.52
CA SER A 37 1.37 -8.84 6.91
C SER A 37 0.15 -9.75 7.00
N ARG A 38 0.19 -10.64 7.98
CA ARG A 38 -0.97 -11.38 8.46
C ARG A 38 -1.24 -10.90 9.87
N ALA A 39 -2.46 -10.52 10.13
CA ALA A 39 -2.92 -10.06 11.42
C ALA A 39 -4.27 -10.72 11.72
N THR A 40 -4.86 -10.36 12.84
CA THR A 40 -6.21 -10.80 13.18
C THR A 40 -7.21 -10.39 12.10
N TRP A 41 -6.92 -9.29 11.41
CA TRP A 41 -7.64 -8.81 10.23
C TRP A 41 -6.68 -8.01 9.34
N PRO A 42 -6.60 -8.29 8.03
CA PRO A 42 -7.28 -9.35 7.29
C PRO A 42 -6.59 -10.72 7.48
N PRO A 43 -7.37 -11.81 7.63
CA PRO A 43 -6.83 -13.13 7.98
C PRO A 43 -5.89 -13.71 6.92
N ASP A 44 -6.19 -13.46 5.64
CA ASP A 44 -5.40 -13.98 4.51
C ASP A 44 -4.31 -13.02 4.04
N GLY A 45 -4.18 -11.87 4.70
CA GLY A 45 -3.08 -10.95 4.52
C GLY A 45 -3.42 -9.71 3.70
N CYS A 46 -2.47 -8.80 3.69
CA CYS A 46 -2.51 -7.54 2.96
C CYS A 46 -1.10 -7.08 2.61
N VAL A 47 -0.98 -6.05 1.79
CA VAL A 47 0.29 -5.43 1.41
C VAL A 47 0.30 -3.96 1.78
N VAL A 48 1.37 -3.51 2.44
CA VAL A 48 1.62 -2.11 2.74
C VAL A 48 2.97 -1.68 2.19
N LYS A 49 3.03 -0.49 1.59
CA LYS A 49 4.29 0.14 1.21
C LYS A 49 4.86 0.86 2.42
N GLN A 50 5.60 0.13 3.25
CA GLN A 50 6.10 0.63 4.54
C GLN A 50 6.94 1.91 4.42
N SER A 51 7.70 2.07 3.34
CA SER A 51 8.54 3.26 3.11
C SER A 51 7.75 4.55 2.88
N ALA A 52 6.46 4.47 2.61
CA ALA A 52 5.58 5.61 2.38
C ALA A 52 4.75 5.98 3.62
N VAL A 53 4.79 5.14 4.66
CA VAL A 53 4.04 5.35 5.90
C VAL A 53 4.88 6.19 6.85
N ALA A 54 4.32 7.29 7.35
CA ALA A 54 4.94 8.10 8.39
C ALA A 54 5.07 7.30 9.69
N ALA A 55 6.10 7.59 10.49
CA ALA A 55 6.40 6.81 11.70
C ALA A 55 5.21 6.78 12.68
N GLU A 56 4.52 7.89 12.83
CA GLU A 56 3.31 8.06 13.64
C GLU A 56 2.13 7.23 13.16
N MET A 57 2.06 6.95 11.85
CA MET A 57 0.99 6.17 11.21
C MET A 57 1.29 4.66 11.15
N MET A 58 2.42 4.21 11.69
CA MET A 58 2.74 2.78 11.79
C MET A 58 1.82 2.05 12.77
N GLN A 59 1.18 2.79 13.67
CA GLN A 59 0.08 2.36 14.51
C GLN A 59 -1.01 3.41 14.39
N HIS A 60 -2.16 3.02 13.87
CA HIS A 60 -3.28 3.92 13.67
C HIS A 60 -4.58 3.22 14.05
N GLU A 61 -5.43 3.92 14.77
CA GLU A 61 -6.75 3.47 15.18
C GLU A 61 -7.73 4.62 14.98
N GLY A 62 -8.89 4.32 14.39
CA GLY A 62 -9.89 5.34 14.12
C GLY A 62 -11.19 4.79 13.57
N PRO A 63 -12.22 5.65 13.44
CA PRO A 63 -13.51 5.25 12.90
C PRO A 63 -13.37 4.80 11.43
N ALA A 64 -13.98 3.68 11.11
CA ALA A 64 -14.01 3.18 9.73
C ALA A 64 -15.08 3.91 8.91
N ARG A 65 -14.67 4.48 7.77
CA ARG A 65 -15.55 5.04 6.75
C ARG A 65 -15.56 4.09 5.55
N VAL A 66 -16.61 3.29 5.43
CA VAL A 66 -16.69 2.19 4.48
C VAL A 66 -17.43 2.61 3.23
N PHE A 67 -16.85 2.32 2.07
CA PHE A 67 -17.40 2.61 0.74
C PHE A 67 -17.35 1.35 -0.11
N ASP A 68 -18.37 1.16 -0.96
CA ASP A 68 -18.51 0.01 -1.84
C ASP A 68 -17.94 0.26 -3.25
N SER A 69 -17.41 1.47 -3.48
CA SER A 69 -16.73 1.86 -4.71
C SER A 69 -15.67 2.92 -4.47
N GLU A 70 -14.71 3.01 -5.39
CA GLU A 70 -13.72 4.08 -5.43
C GLU A 70 -14.39 5.44 -5.60
N GLU A 71 -15.40 5.51 -6.47
CA GLU A 71 -16.14 6.73 -6.81
C GLU A 71 -16.83 7.35 -5.59
N ASP A 72 -17.51 6.54 -4.79
CA ASP A 72 -18.21 7.01 -3.59
C ASP A 72 -17.21 7.52 -2.54
N ALA A 73 -16.08 6.82 -2.40
CA ALA A 73 -15.01 7.27 -1.51
C ALA A 73 -14.44 8.63 -1.92
N ILE A 74 -14.15 8.82 -3.22
CA ILE A 74 -13.64 10.09 -3.77
C ILE A 74 -14.63 11.23 -3.50
N GLN A 75 -15.92 11.02 -3.77
CA GLN A 75 -16.96 12.01 -3.51
C GLN A 75 -17.01 12.40 -2.02
N ALA A 76 -16.90 11.42 -1.13
CA ALA A 76 -16.90 11.66 0.31
C ALA A 76 -15.66 12.45 0.77
N ILE A 77 -14.49 12.14 0.21
CA ILE A 77 -13.23 12.86 0.50
C ILE A 77 -13.37 14.33 0.08
N TYR A 78 -13.78 14.60 -1.17
CA TYR A 78 -13.94 15.97 -1.66
C TYR A 78 -15.06 16.74 -0.96
N ALA A 79 -16.10 16.06 -0.49
CA ALA A 79 -17.18 16.67 0.29
C ALA A 79 -16.76 17.00 1.75
N GLY A 80 -15.50 16.71 2.13
CA GLY A 80 -15.00 16.95 3.49
C GLY A 80 -15.63 16.06 4.57
N LYS A 81 -16.16 14.89 4.16
CA LYS A 81 -16.74 13.91 5.09
C LYS A 81 -15.69 13.03 5.76
N ILE A 82 -14.48 13.05 5.25
CA ILE A 82 -13.32 12.36 5.80
C ILE A 82 -12.50 13.37 6.58
N VAL A 83 -12.21 13.05 7.82
CA VAL A 83 -11.47 13.92 8.74
C VAL A 83 -10.23 13.22 9.28
N ALA A 84 -9.31 14.00 9.86
CA ALA A 84 -8.12 13.46 10.52
C ALA A 84 -8.50 12.38 11.55
N GLY A 85 -7.79 11.26 11.53
CA GLY A 85 -8.04 10.11 12.38
C GLY A 85 -8.95 9.03 11.77
N ASP A 86 -9.63 9.29 10.66
CA ASP A 86 -10.48 8.30 10.01
C ASP A 86 -9.67 7.17 9.34
N VAL A 87 -10.30 6.01 9.20
CA VAL A 87 -9.83 4.89 8.39
C VAL A 87 -10.81 4.71 7.22
N VAL A 88 -10.38 5.07 6.02
CA VAL A 88 -11.17 4.89 4.80
C VAL A 88 -11.03 3.44 4.32
N VAL A 89 -12.15 2.76 4.13
CA VAL A 89 -12.19 1.38 3.64
C VAL A 89 -12.95 1.34 2.33
N ILE A 90 -12.27 1.00 1.22
CA ILE A 90 -12.86 0.82 -0.09
C ILE A 90 -12.85 -0.66 -0.42
N ARG A 91 -14.01 -1.24 -0.63
CA ARG A 91 -14.19 -2.66 -0.88
C ARG A 91 -14.81 -2.93 -2.24
N TYR A 92 -14.75 -4.19 -2.69
CA TYR A 92 -15.26 -4.66 -3.98
C TYR A 92 -14.53 -4.09 -5.21
N GLU A 93 -13.28 -3.72 -5.04
CA GLU A 93 -12.40 -3.24 -6.11
C GLU A 93 -11.28 -4.24 -6.47
N GLY A 94 -11.23 -5.36 -5.75
CA GLY A 94 -10.30 -6.46 -5.96
C GLY A 94 -10.81 -7.49 -6.97
N PRO A 95 -10.08 -8.61 -7.13
CA PRO A 95 -10.41 -9.67 -8.09
C PRO A 95 -11.63 -10.50 -7.69
N LYS A 96 -12.02 -10.49 -6.42
CA LYS A 96 -13.13 -11.26 -5.86
C LYS A 96 -14.30 -10.33 -5.53
N GLY A 97 -15.30 -10.34 -6.38
CA GLY A 97 -16.50 -9.51 -6.20
C GLY A 97 -16.42 -8.10 -6.78
N GLY A 98 -15.32 -7.75 -7.42
CA GLY A 98 -15.11 -6.45 -8.05
C GLY A 98 -14.62 -6.55 -9.49
N PRO A 99 -14.30 -5.41 -10.12
CA PRO A 99 -13.83 -5.36 -11.52
C PRO A 99 -12.42 -5.92 -11.73
N GLY A 100 -11.74 -6.33 -10.68
CA GLY A 100 -10.35 -6.82 -10.66
C GLY A 100 -9.39 -5.72 -10.24
N MET A 101 -8.48 -5.95 -9.42
CA MET A 101 -7.32 -5.17 -8.92
C MET A 101 -7.22 -3.71 -9.39
N ARG A 102 -8.26 -2.90 -9.19
CA ARG A 102 -8.26 -1.47 -9.49
C ARG A 102 -7.17 -0.75 -8.71
N GLU A 103 -6.51 0.20 -9.36
CA GLU A 103 -5.50 1.02 -8.73
C GLU A 103 -6.13 2.25 -8.07
N MET A 104 -5.95 2.38 -6.77
CA MET A 104 -6.52 3.46 -5.93
C MET A 104 -5.69 4.76 -6.02
N LEU A 105 -5.40 5.24 -7.24
CA LEU A 105 -4.63 6.47 -7.42
C LEU A 105 -5.43 7.71 -7.03
N ASN A 106 -6.70 7.77 -7.42
CA ASN A 106 -7.55 8.94 -7.19
C ASN A 106 -7.85 9.15 -5.69
N PRO A 107 -8.28 8.13 -4.91
CA PRO A 107 -8.49 8.31 -3.47
C PRO A 107 -7.22 8.73 -2.72
N THR A 108 -6.07 8.14 -3.06
CA THR A 108 -4.80 8.53 -2.42
C THR A 108 -4.39 9.95 -2.76
N SER A 109 -4.59 10.38 -4.02
CA SER A 109 -4.33 11.74 -4.46
C SER A 109 -5.28 12.74 -3.81
N ALA A 110 -6.56 12.39 -3.66
CA ALA A 110 -7.57 13.22 -2.99
C ALA A 110 -7.23 13.42 -1.51
N ILE A 111 -6.89 12.34 -0.78
CA ILE A 111 -6.47 12.42 0.63
C ILE A 111 -5.22 13.29 0.77
N ALA A 112 -4.22 13.09 -0.09
CA ALA A 112 -3.00 13.90 -0.06
C ALA A 112 -3.28 15.38 -0.44
N GLY A 113 -4.14 15.62 -1.42
CA GLY A 113 -4.56 16.97 -1.82
C GLY A 113 -5.32 17.73 -0.74
N MET A 114 -6.04 17.02 0.13
CA MET A 114 -6.71 17.57 1.31
C MET A 114 -5.76 17.73 2.51
N GLY A 115 -4.49 17.33 2.40
CA GLY A 115 -3.51 17.39 3.49
C GLY A 115 -3.71 16.36 4.58
N LEU A 116 -4.45 15.28 4.29
CA LEU A 116 -4.82 14.22 5.25
C LEU A 116 -3.95 12.95 5.15
N ASP A 117 -2.91 12.95 4.32
CA ASP A 117 -2.05 11.80 4.05
C ASP A 117 -1.26 11.29 5.28
N LYS A 118 -1.14 12.11 6.31
CA LYS A 118 -0.49 11.76 7.58
C LYS A 118 -1.46 11.39 8.71
N ASP A 119 -2.75 11.58 8.49
CA ASP A 119 -3.77 11.47 9.54
C ASP A 119 -4.89 10.48 9.19
N VAL A 120 -4.95 10.02 7.94
CA VAL A 120 -5.98 9.11 7.45
C VAL A 120 -5.33 7.86 6.87
N ALA A 121 -5.80 6.69 7.31
CA ALA A 121 -5.42 5.41 6.71
C ALA A 121 -6.41 5.03 5.59
N LEU A 122 -5.91 4.40 4.52
CA LEU A 122 -6.71 3.89 3.41
C LEU A 122 -6.51 2.39 3.26
N ILE A 123 -7.60 1.64 3.24
CA ILE A 123 -7.63 0.18 3.15
C ILE A 123 -8.47 -0.24 1.95
N THR A 124 -7.97 -1.18 1.13
CA THR A 124 -8.72 -1.69 -0.03
C THR A 124 -8.31 -3.12 -0.40
N ASP A 125 -9.23 -3.87 -1.00
CA ASP A 125 -8.96 -5.12 -1.70
C ASP A 125 -8.41 -4.90 -3.13
N GLY A 126 -8.42 -3.66 -3.62
CA GLY A 126 -7.70 -3.22 -4.81
C GLY A 126 -6.19 -3.08 -4.57
N ARG A 127 -5.51 -2.28 -5.39
CA ARG A 127 -4.05 -2.07 -5.31
C ARG A 127 -3.66 -0.61 -5.23
N PHE A 128 -2.42 -0.38 -4.81
CA PHE A 128 -1.78 0.94 -4.82
C PHE A 128 -0.56 0.96 -5.74
N SER A 129 -0.27 2.14 -6.31
CA SER A 129 0.94 2.37 -7.09
C SER A 129 2.18 2.58 -6.23
N GLY A 130 3.35 2.53 -6.88
CA GLY A 130 4.61 2.87 -6.24
C GLY A 130 4.73 4.33 -5.78
N ALA A 131 3.93 5.24 -6.33
CA ALA A 131 3.93 6.67 -5.98
C ALA A 131 3.04 7.02 -4.79
N THR A 132 2.25 6.06 -4.28
CA THR A 132 1.34 6.25 -3.13
C THR A 132 2.09 6.72 -1.89
N ARG A 133 1.53 7.72 -1.22
CA ARG A 133 1.98 8.23 0.09
C ARG A 133 0.93 7.93 1.15
N GLY A 134 1.37 7.95 2.43
CA GLY A 134 0.51 7.71 3.58
C GLY A 134 0.30 6.24 3.93
N ALA A 135 -0.55 5.99 4.92
CA ALA A 135 -0.88 4.65 5.40
C ALA A 135 -1.89 3.98 4.48
N SER A 136 -1.39 3.41 3.37
CA SER A 136 -2.21 2.74 2.36
C SER A 136 -1.96 1.23 2.40
N ILE A 137 -3.02 0.48 2.69
CA ILE A 137 -3.04 -0.98 2.86
C ILE A 137 -3.88 -1.56 1.73
N GLY A 138 -3.22 -2.20 0.78
CA GLY A 138 -3.85 -2.80 -0.39
C GLY A 138 -3.79 -4.31 -0.42
N HIS A 139 -4.36 -4.90 -1.48
CA HIS A 139 -4.39 -6.35 -1.67
C HIS A 139 -4.96 -7.08 -0.44
N VAL A 140 -5.94 -6.47 0.22
CA VAL A 140 -6.61 -7.09 1.35
C VAL A 140 -7.36 -8.32 0.83
N CYS A 141 -7.02 -9.48 1.38
CA CYS A 141 -7.67 -10.73 1.05
C CYS A 141 -8.89 -10.91 1.95
N PRO A 142 -10.10 -10.99 1.35
CA PRO A 142 -11.34 -11.21 2.09
C PRO A 142 -11.47 -12.64 2.59
#